data_775d42d553ed96f4d648607f86be4ba6
#
_entry.id   775d42d553ed96f4d648607f86be4ba6
#
_cell.length_a   1.000
_cell.length_b   1.000
_cell.length_c   1.000
_cell.angle_alpha   90.00
_cell.angle_beta   90.00
_cell.angle_gamma   90.00
#
_symmetry.space_group_name_H-M   'P 1'
#
loop_
_entity.id
_entity.type
_entity.pdbx_description
1 polymer ?
#
loop_
_entity_poly.entity_id
_entity_poly.type
_entity_poly.pdbx_seq_one_letter_code
_entity_poly.pdbx_strand_id
1 'polypeptide(L)'
;MAKQYETVIGLEVHVELATKTKIFCGCSTAFGGRPNTHTCPVCTGMPGSLPVLNKQVVEYAVAVGLATNCTITQYCKFDRKNYFYPDNPQNYQISQLYLPICRNGSVEIEVAGEDGNTYTKPVRIHEIHMEEDAGKLVHDDWEDCTLVDYNRSGVPLIEIVSEPDMRSAEEVIAYLEKLRLLIQYLGASDCKLQEGSMRADVNLSVREVGAEKFGTRTEMKNLNSFKAIARAIQGERERQIDLLEAGKEVIQETRRWDDNKEYSYAMRSKEDAQDYRYFPDPDLVPVYISDEWLESIRSRQPEFRTEKMKRYKEEYDIPEYDIDIITGSKHLADIFEASVALGSQPKKVSNWLMVETMRLLKEKEMEPEDIRFSPEHLSKLITLVDGKVINSSVAKEVFQVMFEEDVDPEQYVEEKGLKTVNDEGALRKVVEEVIAANPQSVEDYHNGKEKAIGFLVGQTMKAMKGKADPANVNQMLKELL
;
A
#
# COMPACT_ATOMS: atom_id res chain seq x y z
N MET A 1 41.37 1.58 -19.83
CA MET A 1 39.91 1.83 -19.87
C MET A 1 39.44 1.83 -18.45
N ALA A 2 38.57 2.74 -18.06
CA ALA A 2 37.94 2.69 -16.74
C ALA A 2 37.16 1.37 -16.62
N LYS A 3 37.26 0.70 -15.48
CA LYS A 3 36.51 -0.52 -15.21
C LYS A 3 35.04 -0.18 -15.16
N GLN A 4 34.20 -0.99 -15.78
CA GLN A 4 32.75 -0.88 -15.68
C GLN A 4 32.24 -1.92 -14.69
N TYR A 5 31.37 -1.51 -13.80
CA TYR A 5 30.81 -2.34 -12.75
C TYR A 5 29.31 -2.54 -12.92
N GLU A 6 28.85 -3.75 -12.69
CA GLU A 6 27.42 -4.05 -12.53
C GLU A 6 27.09 -4.40 -11.08
N THR A 7 25.90 -3.99 -10.65
CA THR A 7 25.34 -4.35 -9.35
C THR A 7 24.53 -5.63 -9.48
N VAL A 8 24.60 -6.50 -8.49
CA VAL A 8 23.81 -7.73 -8.40
C VAL A 8 23.03 -7.69 -7.10
N ILE A 9 21.70 -7.74 -7.19
CA ILE A 9 20.82 -7.54 -6.06
C ILE A 9 19.81 -8.68 -5.95
N GLY A 10 19.67 -9.22 -4.73
CA GLY A 10 18.60 -10.07 -4.28
C GLY A 10 17.91 -9.48 -3.05
N LEU A 11 16.70 -9.86 -2.81
CA LEU A 11 15.88 -9.37 -1.69
C LEU A 11 15.37 -10.50 -0.82
N GLU A 12 15.27 -10.21 0.47
CA GLU A 12 14.47 -10.96 1.44
C GLU A 12 13.32 -10.04 1.88
N VAL A 13 12.09 -10.40 1.52
CA VAL A 13 10.91 -9.59 1.79
C VAL A 13 10.04 -10.28 2.81
N HIS A 14 9.90 -9.69 3.99
CA HIS A 14 9.05 -10.17 5.06
C HIS A 14 7.69 -9.47 5.00
N VAL A 15 6.61 -10.23 5.09
CA VAL A 15 5.25 -9.72 5.04
C VAL A 15 4.43 -10.30 6.18
N GLU A 16 3.92 -9.43 7.06
CA GLU A 16 2.95 -9.83 8.09
C GLU A 16 1.60 -10.12 7.44
N LEU A 17 1.03 -11.29 7.75
CA LEU A 17 -0.24 -11.73 7.16
C LEU A 17 -1.44 -11.20 7.95
N ALA A 18 -2.45 -10.73 7.23
CA ALA A 18 -3.68 -10.13 7.77
C ALA A 18 -4.65 -11.17 8.36
N THR A 19 -4.14 -12.03 9.24
CA THR A 19 -4.96 -12.99 10.01
C THR A 19 -5.49 -12.33 11.28
N LYS A 20 -6.63 -12.81 11.79
CA LYS A 20 -7.18 -12.30 13.05
C LYS A 20 -6.41 -12.77 14.28
N THR A 21 -5.74 -13.93 14.16
CA THR A 21 -4.98 -14.55 15.23
C THR A 21 -3.57 -14.89 14.78
N LYS A 22 -2.67 -15.01 15.74
CA LYS A 22 -1.27 -15.36 15.51
C LYS A 22 -1.12 -16.74 14.86
N ILE A 23 0.10 -17.02 14.36
CA ILE A 23 0.38 -18.24 13.58
C ILE A 23 0.16 -19.52 14.39
N PHE A 24 0.50 -19.53 15.68
CA PHE A 24 0.47 -20.74 16.52
C PHE A 24 -0.41 -20.62 17.76
N CYS A 25 -1.18 -19.54 17.92
CA CYS A 25 -2.11 -19.37 19.04
C CYS A 25 -3.30 -18.46 18.67
N GLY A 26 -4.25 -18.33 19.61
CA GLY A 26 -5.47 -17.52 19.42
C GLY A 26 -5.33 -16.04 19.78
N CYS A 27 -4.14 -15.53 20.08
CA CYS A 27 -3.97 -14.11 20.40
C CYS A 27 -4.17 -13.22 19.18
N SER A 28 -4.66 -12.00 19.42
CA SER A 28 -4.90 -11.02 18.38
C SER A 28 -3.60 -10.58 17.69
N THR A 29 -3.68 -10.33 16.37
CA THR A 29 -2.63 -9.72 15.56
C THR A 29 -2.82 -8.21 15.39
N ALA A 30 -3.86 -7.61 15.99
CA ALA A 30 -4.17 -6.20 15.81
C ALA A 30 -3.00 -5.30 16.23
N PHE A 31 -2.62 -4.36 15.35
CA PHE A 31 -1.59 -3.36 15.59
C PHE A 31 -2.02 -2.31 16.61
N GLY A 32 -1.08 -1.71 17.34
CA GLY A 32 -1.32 -0.57 18.23
C GLY A 32 -1.96 -0.90 19.59
N GLY A 33 -2.05 -2.18 19.96
CA GLY A 33 -2.50 -2.58 21.29
C GLY A 33 -1.53 -2.14 22.40
N ARG A 34 -2.05 -1.97 23.64
CA ARG A 34 -1.18 -1.71 24.81
C ARG A 34 -0.14 -2.83 24.93
N PRO A 35 1.14 -2.54 25.23
CA PRO A 35 2.21 -3.53 25.29
C PRO A 35 1.85 -4.76 26.15
N ASN A 36 2.21 -5.94 25.66
CA ASN A 36 2.02 -7.22 26.30
C ASN A 36 0.57 -7.60 26.67
N THR A 37 -0.43 -7.07 25.91
CA THR A 37 -1.84 -7.43 26.11
C THR A 37 -2.36 -8.46 25.12
N HIS A 38 -1.66 -8.67 23.99
CA HIS A 38 -1.97 -9.69 22.99
C HIS A 38 -1.03 -10.91 23.15
N THR A 39 -0.96 -11.47 24.36
CA THR A 39 -0.03 -12.54 24.69
C THR A 39 -0.71 -13.68 25.42
N CYS A 40 -0.15 -14.88 25.29
CA CYS A 40 -0.56 -16.08 26.00
C CYS A 40 0.67 -16.98 26.25
N PRO A 41 0.56 -18.06 27.03
CA PRO A 41 1.67 -18.97 27.28
C PRO A 41 2.37 -19.51 26.03
N VAL A 42 1.66 -19.67 24.91
CA VAL A 42 2.26 -20.15 23.65
C VAL A 42 3.20 -19.10 23.06
N CYS A 43 2.70 -17.91 22.74
CA CYS A 43 3.50 -16.88 22.07
C CYS A 43 4.53 -16.20 23.01
N THR A 44 4.51 -16.50 24.31
CA THR A 44 5.55 -16.11 25.28
C THR A 44 6.51 -17.26 25.62
N GLY A 45 6.40 -18.40 24.94
CA GLY A 45 7.33 -19.52 25.07
C GLY A 45 7.34 -20.19 26.46
N MET A 46 6.21 -20.20 27.17
CA MET A 46 6.17 -20.79 28.50
C MET A 46 6.27 -22.31 28.42
N PRO A 47 7.01 -22.96 29.39
CA PRO A 47 7.17 -24.40 29.40
C PRO A 47 5.83 -25.14 29.41
N GLY A 48 5.71 -26.18 28.56
CA GLY A 48 4.52 -27.04 28.47
C GLY A 48 3.43 -26.50 27.55
N SER A 49 3.59 -25.28 26.94
CA SER A 49 2.69 -24.82 25.92
C SER A 49 3.06 -25.42 24.57
N LEU A 50 2.04 -25.69 23.73
CA LEU A 50 2.22 -26.28 22.39
C LEU A 50 1.63 -25.39 21.33
N PRO A 51 2.32 -25.22 20.17
CA PRO A 51 1.84 -24.46 19.03
C PRO A 51 0.69 -25.18 18.31
N VAL A 52 -0.26 -24.42 17.75
CA VAL A 52 -1.32 -24.93 16.85
C VAL A 52 -1.39 -24.04 15.63
N LEU A 53 -1.07 -24.60 14.47
CA LEU A 53 -0.98 -23.87 13.21
C LEU A 53 -2.32 -23.24 12.78
N ASN A 54 -2.31 -21.97 12.49
CA ASN A 54 -3.43 -21.24 11.92
C ASN A 54 -3.59 -21.59 10.41
N LYS A 55 -4.71 -22.20 10.04
CA LYS A 55 -5.01 -22.60 8.68
C LYS A 55 -4.99 -21.43 7.69
N GLN A 56 -5.46 -20.25 8.10
CA GLN A 56 -5.50 -19.07 7.22
C GLN A 56 -4.11 -18.60 6.79
N VAL A 57 -3.09 -18.81 7.63
CA VAL A 57 -1.69 -18.51 7.28
C VAL A 57 -1.23 -19.37 6.09
N VAL A 58 -1.54 -20.68 6.13
CA VAL A 58 -1.24 -21.58 5.01
C VAL A 58 -1.98 -21.16 3.74
N GLU A 59 -3.25 -20.81 3.85
CA GLU A 59 -4.05 -20.36 2.70
C GLU A 59 -3.48 -19.07 2.08
N TYR A 60 -3.09 -18.11 2.89
CA TYR A 60 -2.45 -16.87 2.39
C TYR A 60 -1.09 -17.15 1.76
N ALA A 61 -0.24 -17.95 2.40
CA ALA A 61 1.07 -18.29 1.84
C ALA A 61 0.95 -18.99 0.48
N VAL A 62 0.03 -19.95 0.36
CA VAL A 62 -0.26 -20.62 -0.92
C VAL A 62 -0.82 -19.65 -1.95
N ALA A 63 -1.74 -18.75 -1.55
CA ALA A 63 -2.32 -17.75 -2.45
C ALA A 63 -1.24 -16.80 -3.02
N VAL A 64 -0.31 -16.34 -2.16
CA VAL A 64 0.84 -15.53 -2.61
C VAL A 64 1.74 -16.35 -3.53
N GLY A 65 2.03 -17.61 -3.20
CA GLY A 65 2.80 -18.50 -4.06
C GLY A 65 2.18 -18.69 -5.45
N LEU A 66 0.87 -18.89 -5.53
CA LEU A 66 0.15 -18.99 -6.81
C LEU A 66 0.23 -17.69 -7.61
N ALA A 67 0.02 -16.54 -6.97
CA ALA A 67 0.08 -15.22 -7.60
C ALA A 67 1.48 -14.83 -8.10
N THR A 68 2.51 -15.44 -7.53
CA THR A 68 3.92 -15.24 -7.91
C THR A 68 4.48 -16.42 -8.72
N ASN A 69 3.63 -17.23 -9.30
CA ASN A 69 3.98 -18.37 -10.17
C ASN A 69 4.90 -19.40 -9.51
N CYS A 70 4.84 -19.54 -8.20
CA CYS A 70 5.60 -20.56 -7.49
C CYS A 70 5.02 -21.98 -7.65
N THR A 71 5.92 -22.95 -7.55
CA THR A 71 5.55 -24.34 -7.28
C THR A 71 5.18 -24.49 -5.82
N ILE A 72 3.98 -24.98 -5.51
CA ILE A 72 3.52 -25.22 -4.14
C ILE A 72 4.05 -26.56 -3.64
N THR A 73 4.71 -26.55 -2.48
CA THR A 73 5.18 -27.75 -1.80
C THR A 73 4.01 -28.37 -1.05
N GLN A 74 3.42 -29.44 -1.61
CA GLN A 74 2.23 -30.06 -1.03
C GLN A 74 2.47 -30.77 0.31
N TYR A 75 3.73 -31.10 0.60
CA TYR A 75 4.16 -31.63 1.89
C TYR A 75 5.28 -30.76 2.45
N CYS A 76 4.97 -29.94 3.42
CA CYS A 76 5.95 -29.04 4.04
C CYS A 76 6.00 -29.21 5.57
N LYS A 77 7.09 -28.76 6.17
CA LYS A 77 7.35 -28.86 7.60
C LYS A 77 7.84 -27.53 8.14
N PHE A 78 7.68 -27.37 9.44
CA PHE A 78 8.33 -26.32 10.19
C PHE A 78 9.63 -26.81 10.81
N ASP A 79 10.59 -25.91 10.91
CA ASP A 79 11.90 -26.11 11.53
C ASP A 79 12.11 -25.08 12.61
N ARG A 80 12.95 -25.41 13.61
CA ARG A 80 13.39 -24.47 14.63
C ARG A 80 14.69 -23.83 14.23
N LYS A 81 14.69 -22.48 14.14
CA LYS A 81 15.86 -21.63 13.98
C LYS A 81 16.30 -21.16 15.35
N ASN A 82 17.36 -21.74 15.90
CA ASN A 82 17.74 -21.52 17.30
C ASN A 82 18.65 -20.31 17.43
N TYR A 83 18.22 -19.31 18.22
CA TYR A 83 19.03 -18.16 18.61
C TYR A 83 18.46 -17.52 19.88
N PHE A 84 19.34 -16.87 20.66
CA PHE A 84 18.97 -16.21 21.90
C PHE A 84 18.92 -14.72 21.71
N TYR A 85 17.73 -14.15 21.86
CA TYR A 85 17.53 -12.72 21.84
C TYR A 85 16.32 -12.33 22.71
N PRO A 86 16.29 -11.14 23.36
CA PRO A 86 15.21 -10.81 24.29
C PRO A 86 13.81 -10.81 23.68
N ASP A 87 13.68 -10.51 22.39
CA ASP A 87 12.42 -10.50 21.64
C ASP A 87 11.98 -11.89 21.14
N ASN A 88 12.82 -12.90 21.33
CA ASN A 88 12.56 -14.29 20.97
C ASN A 88 12.36 -15.14 22.24
N PRO A 89 11.13 -15.17 22.83
CA PRO A 89 10.90 -15.65 24.19
C PRO A 89 11.17 -17.14 24.38
N GLN A 90 11.04 -17.93 23.32
CA GLN A 90 11.28 -19.38 23.34
C GLN A 90 12.72 -19.77 22.97
N ASN A 91 13.57 -18.78 22.66
CA ASN A 91 14.95 -18.95 22.21
C ASN A 91 15.12 -19.71 20.87
N TYR A 92 14.06 -19.86 20.13
CA TYR A 92 14.04 -20.29 18.74
C TYR A 92 12.87 -19.63 18.01
N GLN A 93 13.01 -19.45 16.72
CA GLN A 93 11.92 -19.03 15.83
C GLN A 93 11.45 -20.27 15.07
N ILE A 94 10.13 -20.44 14.97
CA ILE A 94 9.54 -21.46 14.10
C ILE A 94 9.49 -20.89 12.70
N SER A 95 10.14 -21.57 11.76
CA SER A 95 10.30 -21.17 10.35
C SER A 95 10.30 -22.40 9.46
N GLN A 96 10.71 -22.29 8.19
CA GLN A 96 10.83 -23.41 7.26
C GLN A 96 12.14 -23.31 6.48
N LEU A 97 13.08 -24.19 6.70
CA LEU A 97 14.33 -24.24 5.96
C LEU A 97 14.33 -25.35 4.90
N TYR A 98 14.02 -26.58 5.29
CA TYR A 98 14.21 -27.73 4.42
C TYR A 98 13.07 -27.93 3.44
N LEU A 99 11.84 -27.63 3.83
CA LEU A 99 10.65 -27.80 3.02
C LEU A 99 9.74 -26.56 3.08
N PRO A 100 10.17 -25.43 2.49
CA PRO A 100 9.37 -24.21 2.43
C PRO A 100 8.10 -24.45 1.62
N ILE A 101 7.07 -23.69 1.91
CA ILE A 101 5.74 -23.87 1.30
C ILE A 101 5.70 -23.59 -0.19
N CYS A 102 6.56 -22.69 -0.70
CA CYS A 102 6.62 -22.35 -2.12
C CYS A 102 8.06 -22.29 -2.61
N ARG A 103 8.28 -22.65 -3.89
CA ARG A 103 9.60 -22.60 -4.56
C ARG A 103 9.49 -22.17 -6.01
N ASN A 104 10.60 -21.69 -6.55
CA ASN A 104 10.80 -21.47 -8.00
C ASN A 104 9.72 -20.60 -8.64
N GLY A 105 9.40 -19.47 -8.03
CA GLY A 105 8.46 -18.49 -8.58
C GLY A 105 9.12 -17.46 -9.49
N SER A 106 8.27 -16.55 -9.98
CA SER A 106 8.73 -15.36 -10.72
C SER A 106 7.68 -14.25 -10.71
N VAL A 107 8.15 -13.02 -10.68
CA VAL A 107 7.33 -11.80 -10.85
C VAL A 107 7.90 -11.03 -12.02
N GLU A 108 7.07 -10.73 -13.01
CA GLU A 108 7.44 -9.87 -14.13
C GLU A 108 7.28 -8.40 -13.72
N ILE A 109 8.37 -7.65 -13.84
CA ILE A 109 8.41 -6.22 -13.54
C ILE A 109 8.51 -5.39 -14.82
N GLU A 110 7.96 -4.18 -14.79
CA GLU A 110 8.09 -3.17 -15.83
C GLU A 110 8.92 -2.01 -15.29
N VAL A 111 9.96 -1.64 -16.00
CA VAL A 111 10.92 -0.61 -15.56
C VAL A 111 11.10 0.41 -16.66
N ALA A 112 11.08 1.70 -16.31
CA ALA A 112 11.45 2.77 -17.22
C ALA A 112 13.00 2.79 -17.37
N GLY A 113 13.46 2.59 -18.58
CA GLY A 113 14.88 2.68 -18.90
C GLY A 113 15.39 4.13 -19.00
N GLU A 114 16.70 4.30 -18.92
CA GLU A 114 17.35 5.63 -19.05
C GLU A 114 17.07 6.30 -20.41
N ASP A 115 16.77 5.51 -21.43
CA ASP A 115 16.41 5.97 -22.79
C ASP A 115 14.93 6.41 -22.93
N GLY A 116 14.15 6.33 -21.84
CA GLY A 116 12.73 6.64 -21.81
C GLY A 116 11.83 5.53 -22.34
N ASN A 117 12.38 4.37 -22.74
CA ASN A 117 11.60 3.20 -23.10
C ASN A 117 11.34 2.34 -21.86
N THR A 118 10.19 1.68 -21.82
CA THR A 118 9.88 0.71 -20.79
C THR A 118 10.32 -0.69 -21.24
N TYR A 119 10.98 -1.44 -20.36
CA TYR A 119 11.28 -2.83 -20.58
C TYR A 119 10.67 -3.71 -19.50
N THR A 120 10.42 -4.98 -19.83
CA THR A 120 9.94 -5.99 -18.90
C THR A 120 11.05 -6.95 -18.53
N LYS A 121 11.05 -7.42 -17.29
CA LYS A 121 12.03 -8.36 -16.77
C LYS A 121 11.40 -9.31 -15.77
N PRO A 122 11.59 -10.63 -15.89
CA PRO A 122 11.23 -11.56 -14.84
C PRO A 122 12.27 -11.51 -13.72
N VAL A 123 11.80 -11.35 -12.47
CA VAL A 123 12.59 -11.54 -11.26
C VAL A 123 12.14 -12.86 -10.63
N ARG A 124 13.07 -13.80 -10.53
CA ARG A 124 12.80 -15.13 -9.99
C ARG A 124 12.68 -15.08 -8.46
N ILE A 125 11.82 -15.90 -7.93
CA ILE A 125 11.69 -16.16 -6.50
C ILE A 125 12.31 -17.52 -6.21
N HIS A 126 13.28 -17.55 -5.31
CA HIS A 126 13.90 -18.79 -4.86
C HIS A 126 12.91 -19.62 -4.05
N GLU A 127 12.34 -19.00 -3.01
CA GLU A 127 11.36 -19.65 -2.14
C GLU A 127 10.48 -18.63 -1.41
N ILE A 128 9.35 -19.12 -0.90
CA ILE A 128 8.54 -18.44 0.12
C ILE A 128 8.38 -19.43 1.26
N HIS A 129 8.62 -18.98 2.48
CA HIS A 129 8.41 -19.78 3.67
C HIS A 129 7.59 -19.05 4.72
N MET A 130 6.90 -19.83 5.56
CA MET A 130 6.11 -19.32 6.66
C MET A 130 6.99 -19.28 7.92
N GLU A 131 6.82 -18.22 8.69
CA GLU A 131 7.50 -18.07 9.99
C GLU A 131 6.69 -17.20 10.96
N GLU A 132 7.15 -17.12 12.19
CA GLU A 132 6.60 -16.23 13.20
C GLU A 132 7.47 -14.97 13.37
N ASP A 133 6.83 -13.82 13.61
CA ASP A 133 7.58 -12.60 13.94
C ASP A 133 8.07 -12.64 15.40
N ALA A 134 9.15 -11.92 15.66
CA ALA A 134 9.70 -11.70 17.00
C ALA A 134 8.95 -10.56 17.71
N GLY A 135 9.16 -10.44 19.02
CA GLY A 135 8.70 -9.29 19.80
C GLY A 135 9.33 -7.98 19.35
N LYS A 136 8.96 -6.89 20.00
CA LYS A 136 9.53 -5.57 19.76
C LYS A 136 10.39 -5.13 20.92
N LEU A 137 11.61 -4.69 20.64
CA LEU A 137 12.48 -4.04 21.62
C LEU A 137 12.28 -2.52 21.56
N VAL A 138 12.06 -1.92 22.71
CA VAL A 138 11.96 -0.48 22.91
C VAL A 138 13.09 -0.05 23.82
N HIS A 139 14.10 0.58 23.24
CA HIS A 139 15.22 1.12 24.00
C HIS A 139 14.80 2.43 24.68
N ASP A 140 15.05 2.54 25.98
CA ASP A 140 14.84 3.75 26.76
C ASP A 140 16.18 4.42 27.01
N ASP A 141 16.39 5.58 26.39
CA ASP A 141 17.64 6.32 26.51
C ASP A 141 17.81 7.01 27.89
N TRP A 142 16.72 7.12 28.67
CA TRP A 142 16.75 7.78 29.98
C TRP A 142 17.04 6.81 31.13
N GLU A 143 16.49 5.59 31.07
CA GLU A 143 16.61 4.60 32.14
C GLU A 143 17.69 3.55 31.87
N ASP A 144 18.45 3.66 30.77
CA ASP A 144 19.46 2.67 30.33
C ASP A 144 18.92 1.23 30.38
N CYS A 145 17.69 1.06 29.88
CA CYS A 145 17.04 -0.23 29.84
C CYS A 145 16.39 -0.48 28.47
N THR A 146 16.03 -1.74 28.23
CA THR A 146 15.28 -2.13 27.05
C THR A 146 13.99 -2.81 27.49
N LEU A 147 12.86 -2.25 27.12
CA LEU A 147 11.56 -2.84 27.31
C LEU A 147 11.25 -3.82 26.18
N VAL A 148 10.56 -4.91 26.50
CA VAL A 148 10.19 -5.92 25.51
C VAL A 148 8.67 -6.00 25.42
N ASP A 149 8.14 -5.81 24.22
CA ASP A 149 6.73 -5.96 23.89
C ASP A 149 6.52 -7.22 23.03
N TYR A 150 5.84 -8.21 23.59
CA TYR A 150 5.54 -9.49 22.92
C TYR A 150 4.21 -9.48 22.16
N ASN A 151 3.54 -8.34 21.98
CA ASN A 151 2.33 -8.27 21.18
C ASN A 151 2.57 -8.76 19.74
N ARG A 152 3.74 -8.45 19.17
CA ARG A 152 4.11 -8.91 17.84
C ARG A 152 4.64 -10.34 17.80
N SER A 153 5.19 -10.87 18.89
CA SER A 153 5.72 -12.23 18.93
C SER A 153 4.67 -13.26 18.50
N GLY A 154 4.97 -14.04 17.48
CA GLY A 154 4.06 -15.02 16.89
C GLY A 154 3.06 -14.43 15.88
N VAL A 155 3.16 -13.16 15.47
CA VAL A 155 2.43 -12.63 14.33
C VAL A 155 2.87 -13.39 13.07
N PRO A 156 1.94 -13.86 12.22
CA PRO A 156 2.30 -14.66 11.06
C PRO A 156 3.08 -13.85 10.05
N LEU A 157 4.21 -14.37 9.61
CA LEU A 157 5.03 -13.85 8.52
C LEU A 157 5.12 -14.84 7.38
N ILE A 158 5.29 -14.32 6.18
CA ILE A 158 5.95 -15.02 5.08
C ILE A 158 7.22 -14.25 4.73
N GLU A 159 8.29 -14.98 4.48
CA GLU A 159 9.51 -14.45 3.89
C GLU A 159 9.59 -14.88 2.42
N ILE A 160 9.75 -13.92 1.54
CA ILE A 160 9.87 -14.09 0.09
C ILE A 160 11.30 -13.80 -0.30
N VAL A 161 12.03 -14.82 -0.70
CA VAL A 161 13.43 -14.73 -1.08
C VAL A 161 13.55 -14.69 -2.59
N SER A 162 14.06 -13.59 -3.15
CA SER A 162 14.31 -13.50 -4.59
C SER A 162 15.66 -14.11 -4.99
N GLU A 163 15.78 -14.53 -6.24
CA GLU A 163 17.10 -14.74 -6.86
C GLU A 163 17.81 -13.39 -7.10
N PRO A 164 19.13 -13.35 -7.23
CA PRO A 164 19.90 -12.12 -7.44
C PRO A 164 19.81 -11.62 -8.89
N ASP A 165 18.62 -11.42 -9.37
CA ASP A 165 18.34 -11.07 -10.77
C ASP A 165 18.33 -9.56 -11.02
N MET A 166 18.11 -8.73 -9.97
CA MET A 166 18.02 -7.28 -10.12
C MET A 166 19.39 -6.62 -10.25
N ARG A 167 19.43 -5.50 -10.99
CA ARG A 167 20.65 -4.79 -11.35
C ARG A 167 20.66 -3.32 -10.97
N SER A 168 19.50 -2.76 -10.62
CA SER A 168 19.37 -1.34 -10.29
C SER A 168 18.35 -1.11 -9.17
N ALA A 169 18.35 0.10 -8.59
CA ALA A 169 17.37 0.50 -7.60
C ALA A 169 15.95 0.55 -8.20
N GLU A 170 15.81 0.97 -9.45
CA GLU A 170 14.54 1.06 -10.18
C GLU A 170 13.92 -0.35 -10.34
N GLU A 171 14.72 -1.36 -10.68
CA GLU A 171 14.26 -2.75 -10.74
C GLU A 171 13.79 -3.27 -9.37
N VAL A 172 14.50 -2.90 -8.30
CA VAL A 172 14.13 -3.27 -6.93
C VAL A 172 12.80 -2.62 -6.52
N ILE A 173 12.64 -1.33 -6.80
CA ILE A 173 11.38 -0.62 -6.49
C ILE A 173 10.22 -1.20 -7.30
N ALA A 174 10.39 -1.41 -8.60
CA ALA A 174 9.36 -2.02 -9.45
C ALA A 174 8.95 -3.42 -8.94
N TYR A 175 9.92 -4.23 -8.49
CA TYR A 175 9.64 -5.54 -7.90
C TYR A 175 8.84 -5.44 -6.59
N LEU A 176 9.26 -4.57 -5.68
CA LEU A 176 8.60 -4.38 -4.39
C LEU A 176 7.19 -3.80 -4.54
N GLU A 177 6.99 -2.84 -5.45
CA GLU A 177 5.67 -2.28 -5.75
C GLU A 177 4.73 -3.33 -6.35
N LYS A 178 5.23 -4.12 -7.30
CA LYS A 178 4.45 -5.21 -7.92
C LYS A 178 4.07 -6.26 -6.88
N LEU A 179 5.04 -6.70 -6.06
CA LEU A 179 4.81 -7.69 -5.01
C LEU A 179 3.82 -7.18 -3.96
N ARG A 180 4.01 -5.96 -3.47
CA ARG A 180 3.08 -5.28 -2.54
C ARG A 180 1.66 -5.31 -3.08
N LEU A 181 1.48 -4.90 -4.32
CA LEU A 181 0.16 -4.81 -4.94
C LEU A 181 -0.49 -6.18 -5.12
N LEU A 182 0.26 -7.20 -5.54
CA LEU A 182 -0.24 -8.58 -5.62
C LEU A 182 -0.76 -9.06 -4.26
N ILE A 183 -0.01 -8.83 -3.19
CA ILE A 183 -0.36 -9.25 -1.83
C ILE A 183 -1.57 -8.47 -1.30
N GLN A 184 -1.65 -7.18 -1.58
CA GLN A 184 -2.82 -6.34 -1.23
C GLN A 184 -4.09 -6.80 -1.98
N TYR A 185 -3.99 -7.11 -3.27
CA TYR A 185 -5.11 -7.64 -4.05
C TYR A 185 -5.63 -8.98 -3.50
N LEU A 186 -4.73 -9.83 -3.00
CA LEU A 186 -5.10 -11.06 -2.31
C LEU A 186 -5.80 -10.82 -0.94
N GLY A 187 -5.68 -9.61 -0.39
CA GLY A 187 -6.09 -9.32 0.98
C GLY A 187 -5.25 -10.06 2.03
N ALA A 188 -4.04 -10.50 1.65
CA ALA A 188 -3.17 -11.27 2.52
C ALA A 188 -2.36 -10.38 3.49
N SER A 189 -2.15 -9.11 3.16
CA SER A 189 -1.51 -8.09 4.01
C SER A 189 -1.88 -6.69 3.53
N ASP A 190 -1.77 -5.70 4.41
CA ASP A 190 -1.82 -4.28 4.06
C ASP A 190 -0.49 -3.75 3.50
N CYS A 191 0.60 -4.48 3.74
CA CYS A 191 1.94 -4.18 3.24
C CYS A 191 2.43 -2.75 3.55
N LYS A 192 2.18 -2.25 4.75
CA LYS A 192 2.63 -0.93 5.20
C LYS A 192 4.06 -0.98 5.71
N LEU A 193 5.00 -0.36 4.98
CA LEU A 193 6.41 -0.30 5.40
C LEU A 193 6.59 0.49 6.71
N GLN A 194 5.81 1.56 6.92
CA GLN A 194 5.93 2.41 8.11
C GLN A 194 5.48 1.70 9.39
N GLU A 195 4.48 0.83 9.30
CA GLU A 195 4.01 0.01 10.41
C GLU A 195 4.81 -1.30 10.57
N GLY A 196 5.66 -1.63 9.57
CA GLY A 196 6.52 -2.81 9.55
C GLY A 196 5.83 -4.08 9.08
N SER A 197 4.58 -4.00 8.56
CA SER A 197 3.89 -5.16 8.00
C SER A 197 4.46 -5.62 6.64
N MET A 198 5.31 -4.80 6.03
CA MET A 198 6.21 -5.19 4.95
C MET A 198 7.61 -4.66 5.25
N ARG A 199 8.64 -5.51 5.12
CA ARG A 199 10.05 -5.16 5.33
C ARG A 199 10.86 -5.79 4.21
N ALA A 200 11.93 -5.12 3.79
CA ALA A 200 12.83 -5.66 2.77
C ALA A 200 14.28 -5.50 3.22
N ASP A 201 15.00 -6.59 3.21
CA ASP A 201 16.44 -6.63 3.37
C ASP A 201 17.08 -6.76 1.98
N VAL A 202 18.08 -5.91 1.69
CA VAL A 202 18.72 -5.85 0.38
C VAL A 202 20.07 -6.54 0.44
N ASN A 203 20.22 -7.62 -0.31
CA ASN A 203 21.47 -8.30 -0.53
C ASN A 203 22.13 -7.77 -1.80
N LEU A 204 23.26 -7.06 -1.67
CA LEU A 204 23.93 -6.38 -2.77
C LEU A 204 25.38 -6.80 -2.90
N SER A 205 25.83 -7.03 -4.13
CA SER A 205 27.24 -7.14 -4.49
C SER A 205 27.54 -6.40 -5.78
N VAL A 206 28.81 -6.05 -5.98
CA VAL A 206 29.31 -5.39 -7.20
C VAL A 206 30.36 -6.26 -7.83
N ARG A 207 30.33 -6.41 -9.16
CA ARG A 207 31.35 -7.09 -9.95
C ARG A 207 31.71 -6.31 -11.21
N GLU A 208 32.87 -6.59 -11.80
CA GLU A 208 33.19 -6.05 -13.12
C GLU A 208 32.24 -6.62 -14.17
N VAL A 209 31.83 -5.80 -15.13
CA VAL A 209 30.94 -6.24 -16.22
C VAL A 209 31.60 -7.39 -16.99
N GLY A 210 30.85 -8.48 -17.15
CA GLY A 210 31.32 -9.69 -17.81
C GLY A 210 32.05 -10.68 -16.89
N ALA A 211 32.23 -10.39 -15.60
CA ALA A 211 32.78 -11.35 -14.65
C ALA A 211 31.79 -12.51 -14.42
N GLU A 212 32.30 -13.76 -14.44
CA GLU A 212 31.47 -14.96 -14.21
C GLU A 212 31.00 -15.09 -12.76
N LYS A 213 31.83 -14.69 -11.80
CA LYS A 213 31.55 -14.82 -10.37
C LYS A 213 30.93 -13.55 -9.82
N PHE A 214 29.99 -13.73 -8.90
CA PHE A 214 29.46 -12.62 -8.11
C PHE A 214 30.56 -12.02 -7.22
N GLY A 215 30.39 -10.73 -6.90
CA GLY A 215 31.19 -10.07 -5.89
C GLY A 215 30.80 -10.50 -4.48
N THR A 216 31.49 -9.97 -3.47
CA THR A 216 31.16 -10.22 -2.07
C THR A 216 29.87 -9.51 -1.68
N ARG A 217 28.93 -10.28 -1.16
CA ARG A 217 27.60 -9.79 -0.77
C ARG A 217 27.65 -9.05 0.57
N THR A 218 26.95 -7.91 0.63
CA THR A 218 26.56 -7.24 1.88
C THR A 218 25.05 -7.24 2.01
N GLU A 219 24.55 -7.36 3.23
CA GLU A 219 23.14 -7.30 3.56
C GLU A 219 22.80 -5.92 4.16
N MET A 220 21.85 -5.20 3.57
CA MET A 220 21.41 -3.89 4.01
C MET A 220 20.11 -3.99 4.77
N LYS A 221 20.08 -3.49 6.02
CA LYS A 221 18.90 -3.49 6.90
C LYS A 221 18.47 -2.08 7.29
N ASN A 222 17.29 -1.98 7.93
CA ASN A 222 16.71 -0.72 8.41
C ASN A 222 16.23 0.18 7.26
N LEU A 223 15.55 -0.38 6.31
CA LEU A 223 15.06 0.27 5.10
C LEU A 223 13.54 0.49 5.22
N ASN A 224 13.13 1.68 5.65
CA ASN A 224 11.75 1.96 6.07
C ASN A 224 10.88 2.63 4.99
N SER A 225 11.42 2.83 3.79
CA SER A 225 10.69 3.38 2.64
C SER A 225 11.36 2.98 1.32
N PHE A 226 10.61 2.99 0.24
CA PHE A 226 11.17 2.75 -1.10
C PHE A 226 12.28 3.77 -1.46
N LYS A 227 12.12 5.02 -1.02
CA LYS A 227 13.17 6.05 -1.21
C LYS A 227 14.44 5.72 -0.42
N ALA A 228 14.31 5.23 0.81
CA ALA A 228 15.45 4.80 1.62
C ALA A 228 16.15 3.59 1.00
N ILE A 229 15.38 2.62 0.45
CA ILE A 229 15.91 1.46 -0.27
C ILE A 229 16.73 1.93 -1.48
N ALA A 230 16.21 2.83 -2.31
CA ALA A 230 16.91 3.33 -3.49
C ALA A 230 18.23 4.03 -3.11
N ARG A 231 18.22 4.91 -2.09
CA ARG A 231 19.42 5.58 -1.60
C ARG A 231 20.44 4.60 -1.02
N ALA A 232 19.98 3.61 -0.25
CA ALA A 232 20.84 2.60 0.33
C ALA A 232 21.55 1.75 -0.75
N ILE A 233 20.82 1.36 -1.79
CA ILE A 233 21.40 0.64 -2.93
C ILE A 233 22.48 1.47 -3.62
N GLN A 234 22.18 2.75 -3.89
CA GLN A 234 23.14 3.64 -4.54
C GLN A 234 24.39 3.85 -3.66
N GLY A 235 24.21 4.19 -2.39
CA GLY A 235 25.32 4.43 -1.47
C GLY A 235 26.19 3.20 -1.22
N GLU A 236 25.58 2.00 -1.11
CA GLU A 236 26.32 0.77 -0.94
C GLU A 236 27.07 0.36 -2.21
N ARG A 237 26.45 0.56 -3.39
CA ARG A 237 27.10 0.35 -4.68
C ARG A 237 28.36 1.21 -4.81
N GLU A 238 28.25 2.50 -4.54
CA GLU A 238 29.38 3.45 -4.59
C GLU A 238 30.49 3.02 -3.62
N ARG A 239 30.14 2.71 -2.37
CA ARG A 239 31.11 2.24 -1.37
C ARG A 239 31.88 1.00 -1.81
N GLN A 240 31.20 0.01 -2.40
CA GLN A 240 31.84 -1.21 -2.88
C GLN A 240 32.75 -0.95 -4.07
N ILE A 241 32.35 -0.08 -5.01
CA ILE A 241 33.18 0.32 -6.16
C ILE A 241 34.45 1.02 -5.67
N ASP A 242 34.33 1.98 -4.75
CA ASP A 242 35.47 2.71 -4.18
C ASP A 242 36.49 1.76 -3.51
N LEU A 243 36.02 0.74 -2.80
CA LEU A 243 36.87 -0.28 -2.21
C LEU A 243 37.60 -1.07 -3.28
N LEU A 244 36.93 -1.55 -4.32
CA LEU A 244 37.48 -2.32 -5.40
C LEU A 244 38.50 -1.52 -6.24
N GLU A 245 38.20 -0.24 -6.51
CA GLU A 245 39.13 0.65 -7.21
C GLU A 245 40.35 0.99 -6.37
N ALA A 246 40.22 1.06 -5.04
CA ALA A 246 41.34 1.21 -4.12
C ALA A 246 42.15 -0.10 -3.92
N GLY A 247 41.78 -1.18 -4.60
CA GLY A 247 42.44 -2.49 -4.45
C GLY A 247 42.18 -3.18 -3.11
N LYS A 248 41.08 -2.79 -2.43
CA LYS A 248 40.63 -3.38 -1.16
C LYS A 248 39.58 -4.43 -1.42
N GLU A 249 39.41 -5.35 -0.49
CA GLU A 249 38.35 -6.34 -0.53
C GLU A 249 37.07 -5.84 0.12
N VAL A 250 35.89 -6.21 -0.43
CA VAL A 250 34.61 -6.05 0.22
C VAL A 250 34.46 -7.19 1.22
N ILE A 251 34.10 -6.86 2.46
CA ILE A 251 33.87 -7.84 3.53
C ILE A 251 32.39 -8.23 3.53
N GLN A 252 32.09 -9.52 3.67
CA GLN A 252 30.73 -10.00 3.82
C GLN A 252 30.23 -9.66 5.22
N GLU A 253 29.27 -8.74 5.28
CA GLU A 253 28.72 -8.21 6.55
C GLU A 253 27.28 -7.76 6.41
N THR A 254 26.56 -7.69 7.54
CA THR A 254 25.28 -7.01 7.66
C THR A 254 25.51 -5.55 8.01
N ARG A 255 24.90 -4.65 7.26
CA ARG A 255 25.03 -3.20 7.40
C ARG A 255 23.69 -2.55 7.70
N ARG A 256 23.67 -1.56 8.57
CA ARG A 256 22.51 -0.72 8.86
C ARG A 256 22.60 0.58 8.06
N TRP A 257 21.54 0.90 7.34
CA TRP A 257 21.41 2.18 6.67
C TRP A 257 20.92 3.28 7.63
N ASP A 258 21.56 4.45 7.61
CA ASP A 258 21.12 5.68 8.26
C ASP A 258 20.69 6.67 7.17
N ASP A 259 19.39 6.83 7.02
CA ASP A 259 18.81 7.62 5.94
C ASP A 259 19.08 9.13 6.10
N ASN A 260 19.30 9.61 7.35
CA ASN A 260 19.62 11.01 7.61
C ASN A 260 21.08 11.34 7.28
N LYS A 261 21.97 10.37 7.42
CA LYS A 261 23.39 10.54 7.13
C LYS A 261 23.77 10.07 5.73
N GLU A 262 22.82 9.43 5.02
CA GLU A 262 23.05 8.77 3.72
C GLU A 262 24.27 7.85 3.74
N TYR A 263 24.41 7.07 4.81
CA TYR A 263 25.57 6.23 5.07
C TYR A 263 25.16 4.91 5.74
N SER A 264 25.92 3.84 5.45
CA SER A 264 25.75 2.55 6.11
C SER A 264 26.93 2.21 7.03
N TYR A 265 26.64 1.58 8.19
CA TYR A 265 27.69 1.05 9.07
C TYR A 265 27.51 -0.43 9.29
N ALA A 266 28.66 -1.13 9.44
CA ALA A 266 28.69 -2.53 9.77
C ALA A 266 28.04 -2.77 11.14
N MET A 267 27.12 -3.75 11.20
CA MET A 267 26.53 -4.21 12.46
C MET A 267 27.28 -5.44 12.99
N ARG A 268 27.55 -6.42 12.13
CA ARG A 268 28.26 -7.66 12.46
C ARG A 268 28.93 -8.21 11.21
N SER A 269 30.03 -8.90 11.38
CA SER A 269 30.76 -9.58 10.31
C SER A 269 30.36 -11.05 10.19
N LYS A 270 30.86 -11.72 9.15
CA LYS A 270 30.67 -13.17 8.96
C LYS A 270 31.26 -14.00 10.10
N GLU A 271 32.30 -13.51 10.78
CA GLU A 271 32.90 -14.17 11.93
C GLU A 271 31.95 -14.27 13.11
N ASP A 272 30.97 -13.36 13.19
CA ASP A 272 29.90 -13.37 14.19
C ASP A 272 28.67 -14.17 13.75
N ALA A 273 28.71 -14.83 12.56
CA ALA A 273 27.59 -15.60 12.03
C ALA A 273 27.28 -16.78 12.96
N GLN A 274 26.08 -16.77 13.53
CA GLN A 274 25.61 -17.84 14.40
C GLN A 274 25.19 -19.04 13.55
N ASP A 275 25.61 -20.25 13.97
CA ASP A 275 25.02 -21.49 13.49
C ASP A 275 23.65 -21.66 14.20
N TYR A 276 22.58 -21.50 13.44
CA TYR A 276 21.22 -21.62 13.98
C TYR A 276 20.82 -23.05 14.30
N ARG A 277 21.60 -24.06 14.00
CA ARG A 277 21.37 -25.48 14.35
C ARG A 277 19.92 -25.90 14.07
N TYR A 278 19.49 -25.70 12.84
CA TYR A 278 18.14 -26.04 12.39
C TYR A 278 17.82 -27.52 12.61
N PHE A 279 16.62 -27.82 13.08
CA PHE A 279 16.03 -29.15 13.09
C PHE A 279 14.52 -29.05 12.96
N PRO A 280 13.82 -30.11 12.47
CA PRO A 280 12.37 -30.11 12.37
C PRO A 280 11.71 -29.87 13.71
N ASP A 281 10.67 -29.01 13.75
CA ASP A 281 9.93 -28.75 14.98
C ASP A 281 9.15 -30.02 15.39
N PRO A 282 9.38 -30.59 16.61
CA PRO A 282 8.73 -31.81 17.03
C PRO A 282 7.27 -31.63 17.48
N ASP A 283 6.85 -30.38 17.75
CA ASP A 283 5.52 -30.06 18.27
C ASP A 283 4.50 -29.76 17.16
N LEU A 284 4.99 -29.58 15.91
CA LEU A 284 4.15 -29.33 14.74
C LEU A 284 4.15 -30.52 13.79
N VAL A 285 2.94 -30.99 13.47
CA VAL A 285 2.79 -32.01 12.41
C VAL A 285 3.09 -31.42 11.04
N PRO A 286 3.57 -32.25 10.08
CA PRO A 286 3.73 -31.81 8.71
C PRO A 286 2.41 -31.29 8.12
N VAL A 287 2.50 -30.28 7.28
CA VAL A 287 1.36 -29.71 6.55
C VAL A 287 1.24 -30.42 5.23
N TYR A 288 0.08 -30.99 4.96
CA TYR A 288 -0.25 -31.59 3.68
C TYR A 288 -1.32 -30.78 2.98
N ILE A 289 -0.99 -30.24 1.78
CA ILE A 289 -1.90 -29.47 0.94
C ILE A 289 -2.41 -30.40 -0.14
N SER A 290 -3.66 -30.87 0.00
CA SER A 290 -4.29 -31.71 -1.01
C SER A 290 -4.58 -30.95 -2.30
N ASP A 291 -4.77 -31.67 -3.40
CA ASP A 291 -5.14 -31.07 -4.69
C ASP A 291 -6.46 -30.30 -4.60
N GLU A 292 -7.44 -30.82 -3.84
CA GLU A 292 -8.73 -30.16 -3.62
C GLU A 292 -8.56 -28.84 -2.85
N TRP A 293 -7.72 -28.84 -1.83
CA TRP A 293 -7.46 -27.62 -1.06
C TRP A 293 -6.71 -26.59 -1.90
N LEU A 294 -5.69 -27.02 -2.64
CA LEU A 294 -4.95 -26.17 -3.58
C LEU A 294 -5.88 -25.54 -4.62
N GLU A 295 -6.75 -26.36 -5.24
CA GLU A 295 -7.71 -25.86 -6.23
C GLU A 295 -8.75 -24.90 -5.61
N SER A 296 -9.19 -25.19 -4.39
CA SER A 296 -10.05 -24.26 -3.65
C SER A 296 -9.40 -22.90 -3.41
N ILE A 297 -8.08 -22.82 -3.16
CA ILE A 297 -7.35 -21.56 -3.01
C ILE A 297 -7.18 -20.89 -4.38
N ARG A 298 -6.85 -21.67 -5.42
CA ARG A 298 -6.69 -21.18 -6.80
C ARG A 298 -7.97 -20.53 -7.32
N SER A 299 -9.12 -21.16 -7.11
CA SER A 299 -10.42 -20.65 -7.58
C SER A 299 -10.88 -19.36 -6.87
N ARG A 300 -10.30 -19.04 -5.72
CA ARG A 300 -10.57 -17.81 -4.97
C ARG A 300 -9.58 -16.67 -5.27
N GLN A 301 -8.62 -16.88 -6.19
CA GLN A 301 -7.72 -15.79 -6.60
C GLN A 301 -8.53 -14.63 -7.18
N PRO A 302 -8.28 -13.38 -6.76
CA PRO A 302 -8.96 -12.22 -7.34
C PRO A 302 -8.47 -11.95 -8.76
N GLU A 303 -9.20 -11.12 -9.49
CA GLU A 303 -8.66 -10.47 -10.67
C GLU A 303 -7.56 -9.47 -10.24
N PHE A 304 -6.33 -9.68 -10.69
CA PHE A 304 -5.21 -8.81 -10.36
C PHE A 304 -5.21 -7.53 -11.21
N ARG A 305 -4.36 -6.59 -10.84
CA ARG A 305 -4.27 -5.28 -11.48
C ARG A 305 -4.16 -5.35 -12.99
N THR A 306 -3.30 -6.20 -13.52
CA THR A 306 -3.03 -6.29 -14.97
C THR A 306 -4.29 -6.66 -15.77
N GLU A 307 -5.01 -7.68 -15.32
CA GLU A 307 -6.26 -8.11 -15.91
C GLU A 307 -7.35 -7.04 -15.74
N LYS A 308 -7.41 -6.42 -14.55
CA LYS A 308 -8.35 -5.35 -14.22
C LYS A 308 -8.13 -4.11 -15.08
N MET A 309 -6.88 -3.69 -15.28
CA MET A 309 -6.54 -2.58 -16.18
C MET A 309 -7.00 -2.85 -17.62
N LYS A 310 -6.77 -4.08 -18.11
CA LYS A 310 -7.21 -4.46 -19.45
C LYS A 310 -8.73 -4.40 -19.57
N ARG A 311 -9.44 -4.99 -18.60
CA ARG A 311 -10.90 -4.96 -18.56
C ARG A 311 -11.44 -3.53 -18.48
N TYR A 312 -10.87 -2.66 -17.65
CA TYR A 312 -11.32 -1.25 -17.53
C TYR A 312 -11.14 -0.47 -18.84
N LYS A 313 -10.07 -0.72 -19.59
CA LYS A 313 -9.86 -0.12 -20.93
C LYS A 313 -10.92 -0.58 -21.94
N GLU A 314 -11.41 -1.82 -21.83
CA GLU A 314 -12.39 -2.39 -22.73
C GLU A 314 -13.84 -2.01 -22.35
N GLU A 315 -14.15 -1.92 -21.05
CA GLU A 315 -15.51 -1.77 -20.55
C GLU A 315 -15.89 -0.32 -20.21
N TYR A 316 -14.92 0.53 -19.81
CA TYR A 316 -15.20 1.86 -19.28
C TYR A 316 -14.56 2.94 -20.15
N ASP A 317 -15.34 3.99 -20.47
CA ASP A 317 -14.86 5.19 -21.18
C ASP A 317 -14.25 6.19 -20.18
N ILE A 318 -13.10 5.81 -19.59
CA ILE A 318 -12.32 6.64 -18.67
C ILE A 318 -10.86 6.73 -19.12
N PRO A 319 -10.15 7.83 -18.79
CA PRO A 319 -8.76 8.01 -19.20
C PRO A 319 -7.84 6.90 -18.70
N GLU A 320 -6.85 6.54 -19.48
CA GLU A 320 -5.86 5.51 -19.10
C GLU A 320 -5.11 5.88 -17.82
N TYR A 321 -4.82 7.16 -17.62
CA TYR A 321 -4.23 7.69 -16.39
C TYR A 321 -5.11 7.42 -15.15
N ASP A 322 -6.42 7.57 -15.29
CA ASP A 322 -7.36 7.29 -14.18
C ASP A 322 -7.39 5.79 -13.88
N ILE A 323 -7.38 4.94 -14.93
CA ILE A 323 -7.31 3.49 -14.79
C ILE A 323 -6.07 3.08 -14.00
N ASP A 324 -4.92 3.66 -14.33
CA ASP A 324 -3.64 3.36 -13.69
C ASP A 324 -3.69 3.67 -12.18
N ILE A 325 -4.20 4.84 -11.80
CA ILE A 325 -4.31 5.26 -10.39
C ILE A 325 -5.36 4.43 -9.65
N ILE A 326 -6.56 4.26 -10.20
CA ILE A 326 -7.64 3.51 -9.54
C ILE A 326 -7.20 2.06 -9.30
N THR A 327 -6.60 1.41 -10.29
CA THR A 327 -6.12 0.02 -10.16
C THR A 327 -4.82 -0.09 -9.37
N GLY A 328 -4.13 1.00 -9.13
CA GLY A 328 -2.93 1.09 -8.28
C GLY A 328 -3.22 0.89 -6.78
N SER A 329 -4.50 0.94 -6.37
CA SER A 329 -4.95 0.53 -5.04
C SER A 329 -6.16 -0.39 -5.18
N LYS A 330 -6.11 -1.53 -4.48
CA LYS A 330 -7.25 -2.45 -4.43
C LYS A 330 -8.49 -1.75 -3.88
N HIS A 331 -8.32 -0.94 -2.84
CA HIS A 331 -9.43 -0.26 -2.18
C HIS A 331 -10.12 0.76 -3.10
N LEU A 332 -9.35 1.54 -3.87
CA LEU A 332 -9.91 2.44 -4.89
C LEU A 332 -10.65 1.66 -5.98
N ALA A 333 -10.07 0.56 -6.45
CA ALA A 333 -10.70 -0.30 -7.45
C ALA A 333 -12.01 -0.91 -6.94
N ASP A 334 -12.05 -1.37 -5.69
CA ASP A 334 -13.24 -1.92 -5.06
C ASP A 334 -14.35 -0.83 -4.91
N ILE A 335 -14.01 0.39 -4.48
CA ILE A 335 -14.94 1.51 -4.41
C ILE A 335 -15.49 1.86 -5.80
N PHE A 336 -14.60 1.93 -6.80
CA PHE A 336 -14.99 2.23 -8.17
C PHE A 336 -15.97 1.20 -8.73
N GLU A 337 -15.63 -0.09 -8.65
CA GLU A 337 -16.48 -1.19 -9.15
C GLU A 337 -17.82 -1.26 -8.43
N ALA A 338 -17.80 -1.16 -7.09
CA ALA A 338 -19.02 -1.20 -6.31
C ALA A 338 -19.95 0.00 -6.62
N SER A 339 -19.39 1.20 -6.79
CA SER A 339 -20.19 2.38 -7.17
C SER A 339 -20.77 2.26 -8.58
N VAL A 340 -20.02 1.68 -9.52
CA VAL A 340 -20.52 1.41 -10.88
C VAL A 340 -21.61 0.34 -10.86
N ALA A 341 -21.44 -0.72 -10.08
CA ALA A 341 -22.45 -1.77 -9.89
C ALA A 341 -23.77 -1.26 -9.29
N LEU A 342 -23.70 -0.21 -8.48
CA LEU A 342 -24.87 0.51 -7.95
C LEU A 342 -25.56 1.42 -8.98
N GLY A 343 -25.04 1.48 -10.21
CA GLY A 343 -25.63 2.23 -11.33
C GLY A 343 -25.03 3.61 -11.59
N SER A 344 -23.98 4.00 -10.86
CA SER A 344 -23.28 5.24 -11.14
C SER A 344 -22.49 5.15 -12.45
N GLN A 345 -22.44 6.24 -13.22
CA GLN A 345 -21.67 6.30 -14.45
C GLN A 345 -20.16 6.22 -14.17
N PRO A 346 -19.39 5.31 -14.83
CA PRO A 346 -17.96 5.13 -14.56
C PRO A 346 -17.15 6.42 -14.57
N LYS A 347 -17.40 7.29 -15.55
CA LYS A 347 -16.72 8.59 -15.67
C LYS A 347 -16.96 9.54 -14.49
N LYS A 348 -18.17 9.50 -13.91
CA LYS A 348 -18.48 10.33 -12.74
C LYS A 348 -17.81 9.78 -11.47
N VAL A 349 -17.83 8.47 -11.29
CA VAL A 349 -17.12 7.81 -10.18
C VAL A 349 -15.63 8.12 -10.28
N SER A 350 -15.01 7.92 -11.48
CA SER A 350 -13.62 8.26 -11.73
C SER A 350 -13.31 9.72 -11.37
N ASN A 351 -14.13 10.67 -11.82
CA ASN A 351 -13.91 12.09 -11.50
C ASN A 351 -13.93 12.38 -9.99
N TRP A 352 -14.84 11.77 -9.22
CA TRP A 352 -14.87 11.94 -7.76
C TRP A 352 -13.65 11.35 -7.09
N LEU A 353 -13.21 10.18 -7.53
CA LEU A 353 -12.00 9.54 -7.02
C LEU A 353 -10.74 10.35 -7.38
N MET A 354 -10.60 10.75 -8.64
CA MET A 354 -9.39 11.41 -9.13
C MET A 354 -9.25 12.86 -8.66
N VAL A 355 -10.36 13.59 -8.50
CA VAL A 355 -10.30 15.02 -8.17
C VAL A 355 -10.46 15.24 -6.66
N GLU A 356 -11.59 14.85 -6.10
CA GLU A 356 -11.87 15.19 -4.69
C GLU A 356 -11.23 14.21 -3.71
N THR A 357 -11.29 12.90 -3.99
CA THR A 357 -10.69 11.89 -3.10
C THR A 357 -9.18 12.04 -3.05
N MET A 358 -8.49 12.11 -4.21
CA MET A 358 -7.03 12.26 -4.24
C MET A 358 -6.57 13.58 -3.62
N ARG A 359 -7.35 14.66 -3.77
CA ARG A 359 -7.06 15.94 -3.10
C ARG A 359 -7.10 15.79 -1.58
N LEU A 360 -8.18 15.17 -1.04
CA LEU A 360 -8.33 15.01 0.41
C LEU A 360 -7.29 14.05 1.00
N LEU A 361 -6.98 12.95 0.32
CA LEU A 361 -5.89 12.05 0.73
C LEU A 361 -4.56 12.80 0.86
N LYS A 362 -4.22 13.61 -0.14
CA LYS A 362 -3.00 14.42 -0.12
C LYS A 362 -3.00 15.47 0.99
N GLU A 363 -4.12 16.20 1.17
CA GLU A 363 -4.24 17.22 2.21
C GLU A 363 -4.15 16.67 3.64
N LYS A 364 -4.61 15.43 3.82
CA LYS A 364 -4.65 14.75 5.13
C LYS A 364 -3.47 13.78 5.35
N GLU A 365 -2.57 13.68 4.38
CA GLU A 365 -1.44 12.73 4.40
C GLU A 365 -1.90 11.28 4.63
N MET A 366 -3.01 10.90 3.97
CA MET A 366 -3.63 9.57 4.05
C MET A 366 -3.34 8.76 2.80
N GLU A 367 -3.33 7.44 2.94
CA GLU A 367 -3.25 6.48 1.83
C GLU A 367 -4.67 6.09 1.36
N PRO A 368 -4.84 5.58 0.12
CA PRO A 368 -6.13 5.12 -0.38
C PRO A 368 -6.82 4.07 0.53
N GLU A 369 -6.04 3.25 1.21
CA GLU A 369 -6.51 2.22 2.14
C GLU A 369 -7.14 2.79 3.43
N ASP A 370 -6.95 4.09 3.71
CA ASP A 370 -7.52 4.77 4.86
C ASP A 370 -8.90 5.38 4.58
N ILE A 371 -9.38 5.33 3.33
CA ILE A 371 -10.70 5.81 2.93
C ILE A 371 -11.78 5.03 3.67
N ARG A 372 -12.74 5.74 4.26
CA ARG A 372 -13.81 5.16 5.08
C ARG A 372 -15.19 5.27 4.47
N PHE A 373 -15.41 6.21 3.54
CA PHE A 373 -16.73 6.38 2.93
C PHE A 373 -17.11 5.14 2.10
N SER A 374 -18.40 4.80 2.15
CA SER A 374 -18.94 3.65 1.43
C SER A 374 -19.22 3.96 -0.05
N PRO A 375 -19.12 2.97 -0.95
CA PRO A 375 -19.54 3.11 -2.34
C PRO A 375 -20.99 3.52 -2.50
N GLU A 376 -21.87 3.08 -1.59
CA GLU A 376 -23.27 3.42 -1.52
C GLU A 376 -23.47 4.93 -1.33
N HIS A 377 -22.74 5.54 -0.39
CA HIS A 377 -22.83 6.97 -0.13
C HIS A 377 -22.24 7.79 -1.29
N LEU A 378 -21.15 7.33 -1.91
CA LEU A 378 -20.64 7.98 -3.12
C LEU A 378 -21.67 7.95 -4.26
N SER A 379 -22.31 6.80 -4.49
CA SER A 379 -23.34 6.65 -5.51
C SER A 379 -24.57 7.53 -5.25
N LYS A 380 -25.01 7.64 -3.99
CA LYS A 380 -26.08 8.56 -3.60
C LYS A 380 -25.72 10.03 -3.85
N LEU A 381 -24.50 10.43 -3.49
CA LEU A 381 -24.00 11.77 -3.75
C LEU A 381 -24.02 12.11 -5.25
N ILE A 382 -23.52 11.19 -6.09
CA ILE A 382 -23.55 11.33 -7.55
C ILE A 382 -25.00 11.49 -8.04
N THR A 383 -25.92 10.68 -7.52
CA THR A 383 -27.35 10.74 -7.87
C THR A 383 -27.98 12.09 -7.49
N LEU A 384 -27.64 12.64 -6.32
CA LEU A 384 -28.11 13.96 -5.90
C LEU A 384 -27.63 15.09 -6.83
N VAL A 385 -26.40 15.00 -7.31
CA VAL A 385 -25.83 15.95 -8.28
C VAL A 385 -26.50 15.80 -9.64
N ASP A 386 -26.67 14.58 -10.13
CA ASP A 386 -27.29 14.28 -11.42
C ASP A 386 -28.75 14.72 -11.47
N GLY A 387 -29.46 14.50 -10.38
CA GLY A 387 -30.85 14.96 -10.19
C GLY A 387 -30.99 16.45 -9.94
N LYS A 388 -29.88 17.22 -9.92
CA LYS A 388 -29.86 18.66 -9.60
C LYS A 388 -30.49 18.99 -8.24
N VAL A 389 -30.52 18.01 -7.34
CA VAL A 389 -31.01 18.21 -5.96
C VAL A 389 -30.04 19.10 -5.18
N ILE A 390 -28.75 18.96 -5.48
CA ILE A 390 -27.67 19.83 -4.99
C ILE A 390 -26.78 20.25 -6.17
N ASN A 391 -26.14 21.39 -6.04
CA ASN A 391 -25.15 21.85 -7.03
C ASN A 391 -23.74 21.30 -6.69
N SER A 392 -22.79 21.46 -7.63
CA SER A 392 -21.44 20.94 -7.49
C SER A 392 -20.67 21.52 -6.28
N SER A 393 -20.93 22.76 -5.88
CA SER A 393 -20.28 23.38 -4.71
C SER A 393 -20.73 22.73 -3.42
N VAL A 394 -22.05 22.58 -3.26
CA VAL A 394 -22.64 21.87 -2.11
C VAL A 394 -22.20 20.41 -2.09
N ALA A 395 -22.14 19.75 -3.25
CA ALA A 395 -21.69 18.37 -3.33
C ALA A 395 -20.26 18.17 -2.79
N LYS A 396 -19.36 19.11 -3.05
CA LYS A 396 -17.98 19.07 -2.51
C LYS A 396 -17.96 19.26 -0.99
N GLU A 397 -18.79 20.14 -0.45
CA GLU A 397 -18.93 20.31 1.00
C GLU A 397 -19.47 19.04 1.66
N VAL A 398 -20.52 18.43 1.08
CA VAL A 398 -21.07 17.15 1.56
C VAL A 398 -20.02 16.04 1.47
N PHE A 399 -19.29 15.96 0.36
CA PHE A 399 -18.25 14.95 0.17
C PHE A 399 -17.13 15.06 1.20
N GLN A 400 -16.74 16.29 1.56
CA GLN A 400 -15.70 16.48 2.59
C GLN A 400 -16.14 15.90 3.95
N VAL A 401 -17.39 16.14 4.35
CA VAL A 401 -17.94 15.56 5.59
C VAL A 401 -18.07 14.04 5.47
N MET A 402 -18.55 13.55 4.33
CA MET A 402 -18.66 12.13 4.03
C MET A 402 -17.29 11.42 4.06
N PHE A 403 -16.24 12.08 3.59
CA PHE A 403 -14.88 11.54 3.61
C PHE A 403 -14.36 11.34 5.06
N GLU A 404 -14.76 12.20 5.99
CA GLU A 404 -14.34 12.14 7.39
C GLU A 404 -15.18 11.16 8.23
N GLU A 405 -16.50 11.14 8.03
CA GLU A 405 -17.44 10.49 8.94
C GLU A 405 -18.36 9.45 8.26
N ASP A 406 -18.23 9.23 6.94
CA ASP A 406 -19.11 8.35 6.13
C ASP A 406 -20.61 8.61 6.37
N VAL A 407 -21.02 9.88 6.40
CA VAL A 407 -22.42 10.26 6.56
C VAL A 407 -23.25 9.93 5.32
N ASP A 408 -24.50 9.55 5.48
CA ASP A 408 -25.44 9.40 4.37
C ASP A 408 -25.71 10.78 3.73
N PRO A 409 -25.35 11.00 2.45
CA PRO A 409 -25.45 12.32 1.82
C PRO A 409 -26.90 12.80 1.65
N GLU A 410 -27.88 11.89 1.48
CA GLU A 410 -29.29 12.27 1.37
C GLU A 410 -29.82 12.82 2.69
N GLN A 411 -29.53 12.12 3.79
CA GLN A 411 -29.91 12.55 5.13
C GLN A 411 -29.22 13.86 5.51
N TYR A 412 -27.91 13.96 5.27
CA TYR A 412 -27.13 15.16 5.57
C TYR A 412 -27.64 16.39 4.82
N VAL A 413 -27.93 16.25 3.50
CA VAL A 413 -28.49 17.32 2.67
C VAL A 413 -29.87 17.77 3.18
N GLU A 414 -30.70 16.84 3.65
CA GLU A 414 -32.01 17.15 4.20
C GLU A 414 -31.92 17.85 5.55
N GLU A 415 -31.17 17.33 6.50
CA GLU A 415 -30.97 17.90 7.85
C GLU A 415 -30.38 19.32 7.82
N LYS A 416 -29.42 19.54 6.92
CA LYS A 416 -28.76 20.85 6.74
C LYS A 416 -29.54 21.79 5.79
N GLY A 417 -30.60 21.28 5.19
CA GLY A 417 -31.43 22.06 4.24
C GLY A 417 -30.60 22.55 3.04
N LEU A 418 -29.73 21.71 2.46
CA LEU A 418 -28.78 22.06 1.40
C LEU A 418 -29.34 21.84 0.00
N LYS A 419 -30.61 21.43 -0.14
CA LYS A 419 -31.27 21.24 -1.43
C LYS A 419 -31.28 22.55 -2.23
N THR A 420 -31.04 22.44 -3.54
CA THR A 420 -31.11 23.59 -4.46
C THR A 420 -32.50 24.22 -4.42
N VAL A 421 -32.55 25.52 -4.30
CA VAL A 421 -33.80 26.26 -4.36
C VAL A 421 -34.18 26.43 -5.83
N ASN A 422 -35.10 25.61 -6.31
CA ASN A 422 -35.64 25.68 -7.69
C ASN A 422 -36.88 26.56 -7.82
N ASP A 423 -37.21 27.34 -6.78
CA ASP A 423 -38.32 28.32 -6.87
C ASP A 423 -37.87 29.53 -7.68
N GLU A 424 -38.30 29.56 -8.94
CA GLU A 424 -38.02 30.69 -9.87
C GLU A 424 -38.47 32.03 -9.31
N GLY A 425 -39.57 32.06 -8.55
CA GLY A 425 -40.07 33.27 -7.91
C GLY A 425 -39.19 33.79 -6.80
N ALA A 426 -38.68 32.88 -5.95
CA ALA A 426 -37.73 33.21 -4.89
C ALA A 426 -36.38 33.64 -5.47
N LEU A 427 -35.89 32.93 -6.50
CA LEU A 427 -34.68 33.27 -7.18
C LEU A 427 -34.76 34.64 -7.86
N ARG A 428 -35.83 34.89 -8.58
CA ARG A 428 -36.06 36.16 -9.29
C ARG A 428 -36.06 37.34 -8.32
N LYS A 429 -36.70 37.21 -7.17
CA LYS A 429 -36.69 38.25 -6.14
C LYS A 429 -35.27 38.56 -5.64
N VAL A 430 -34.47 37.56 -5.36
CA VAL A 430 -33.10 37.76 -4.91
C VAL A 430 -32.24 38.36 -6.01
N VAL A 431 -32.42 37.95 -7.27
CA VAL A 431 -31.71 38.54 -8.42
C VAL A 431 -32.04 40.00 -8.59
N GLU A 432 -33.33 40.36 -8.48
CA GLU A 432 -33.79 41.76 -8.53
C GLU A 432 -33.19 42.61 -7.41
N GLU A 433 -33.16 42.07 -6.18
CA GLU A 433 -32.49 42.71 -5.04
C GLU A 433 -30.99 42.93 -5.25
N VAL A 434 -30.28 41.93 -5.82
CA VAL A 434 -28.85 42.05 -6.14
C VAL A 434 -28.61 43.05 -7.25
N ILE A 435 -29.42 43.09 -8.29
CA ILE A 435 -29.37 44.10 -9.36
C ILE A 435 -29.52 45.49 -8.76
N ALA A 436 -30.53 45.68 -7.93
CA ALA A 436 -30.79 46.97 -7.27
C ALA A 436 -29.67 47.43 -6.33
N ALA A 437 -29.03 46.49 -5.67
CA ALA A 437 -27.93 46.76 -4.71
C ALA A 437 -26.57 47.04 -5.43
N ASN A 438 -26.41 46.73 -6.74
CA ASN A 438 -25.17 46.86 -7.46
C ASN A 438 -25.28 47.65 -8.78
N PRO A 439 -25.76 48.90 -8.74
CA PRO A 439 -26.04 49.70 -9.95
C PRO A 439 -24.80 49.91 -10.85
N GLN A 440 -23.63 50.06 -10.27
CA GLN A 440 -22.38 50.24 -11.02
C GLN A 440 -22.03 48.98 -11.86
N SER A 441 -22.25 47.80 -11.35
CA SER A 441 -21.99 46.55 -12.09
C SER A 441 -23.00 46.34 -13.19
N VAL A 442 -24.22 46.80 -13.02
CA VAL A 442 -25.27 46.80 -14.03
C VAL A 442 -24.89 47.79 -15.19
N GLU A 443 -24.45 48.97 -14.84
CA GLU A 443 -23.97 49.96 -15.83
C GLU A 443 -22.73 49.46 -16.60
N ASP A 444 -21.80 48.83 -15.91
CA ASP A 444 -20.62 48.21 -16.53
C ASP A 444 -21.01 47.11 -17.52
N TYR A 445 -22.01 46.29 -17.20
CA TYR A 445 -22.53 45.27 -18.09
C TYR A 445 -23.19 45.89 -19.36
N HIS A 446 -24.04 46.90 -19.20
CA HIS A 446 -24.64 47.63 -20.32
C HIS A 446 -23.61 48.35 -21.18
N ASN A 447 -22.46 48.75 -20.61
CA ASN A 447 -21.33 49.33 -21.33
C ASN A 447 -20.42 48.29 -22.01
N GLY A 448 -20.84 47.03 -22.11
CA GLY A 448 -20.16 45.96 -22.82
C GLY A 448 -19.08 45.22 -22.01
N LYS A 449 -18.99 45.43 -20.67
CA LYS A 449 -18.08 44.67 -19.83
C LYS A 449 -18.76 43.35 -19.37
N GLU A 450 -18.76 42.35 -20.26
CA GLU A 450 -19.41 41.05 -19.98
C GLU A 450 -18.97 40.39 -18.65
N LYS A 451 -17.76 40.66 -18.17
CA LYS A 451 -17.26 40.13 -16.88
C LYS A 451 -18.04 40.62 -15.65
N ALA A 452 -18.79 41.74 -15.78
CA ALA A 452 -19.59 42.31 -14.70
C ALA A 452 -20.75 41.39 -14.30
N ILE A 453 -21.30 40.59 -15.25
CA ILE A 453 -22.33 39.61 -14.94
C ILE A 453 -21.80 38.49 -13.97
N GLY A 454 -20.53 38.11 -14.08
CA GLY A 454 -19.91 37.13 -13.21
C GLY A 454 -19.87 37.61 -11.74
N PHE A 455 -19.69 38.91 -11.52
CA PHE A 455 -19.78 39.50 -10.18
C PHE A 455 -21.22 39.43 -9.62
N LEU A 456 -22.21 39.75 -10.43
CA LEU A 456 -23.64 39.70 -10.05
C LEU A 456 -24.07 38.26 -9.77
N VAL A 457 -23.61 37.28 -10.55
CA VAL A 457 -23.81 35.86 -10.25
C VAL A 457 -23.22 35.51 -8.89
N GLY A 458 -21.99 35.95 -8.61
CA GLY A 458 -21.34 35.72 -7.31
C GLY A 458 -22.11 36.31 -6.11
N GLN A 459 -22.64 37.53 -6.27
CA GLN A 459 -23.46 38.18 -5.23
C GLN A 459 -24.81 37.48 -5.03
N THR A 460 -25.46 37.04 -6.11
CA THR A 460 -26.69 36.25 -6.04
C THR A 460 -26.45 34.90 -5.35
N MET A 461 -25.39 34.21 -5.74
CA MET A 461 -24.99 32.96 -5.09
C MET A 461 -24.73 33.13 -3.59
N LYS A 462 -24.08 34.22 -3.20
CA LYS A 462 -23.84 34.56 -1.79
C LYS A 462 -25.16 34.85 -1.05
N ALA A 463 -26.04 35.61 -1.63
CA ALA A 463 -27.38 35.90 -1.04
C ALA A 463 -28.23 34.64 -0.89
N MET A 464 -28.14 33.71 -1.83
CA MET A 464 -28.81 32.41 -1.82
C MET A 464 -28.04 31.36 -0.98
N LYS A 465 -26.97 31.76 -0.28
CA LYS A 465 -26.10 30.86 0.52
C LYS A 465 -25.60 29.64 -0.25
N GLY A 466 -25.26 29.83 -1.53
CA GLY A 466 -24.76 28.76 -2.42
C GLY A 466 -25.83 27.77 -2.90
N LYS A 467 -27.10 27.94 -2.57
CA LYS A 467 -28.19 26.99 -2.86
C LYS A 467 -28.87 27.18 -4.23
N ALA A 468 -28.48 28.15 -5.02
CA ALA A 468 -28.96 28.34 -6.38
C ALA A 468 -28.11 27.63 -7.43
N ASP A 469 -28.71 27.27 -8.56
CA ASP A 469 -27.93 26.82 -9.73
C ASP A 469 -27.29 28.03 -10.41
N PRO A 470 -25.94 28.11 -10.51
CA PRO A 470 -25.24 29.23 -11.16
C PRO A 470 -25.68 29.46 -12.61
N ALA A 471 -26.06 28.39 -13.34
CA ALA A 471 -26.54 28.51 -14.71
C ALA A 471 -27.89 29.21 -14.78
N ASN A 472 -28.81 28.84 -13.90
CA ASN A 472 -30.13 29.47 -13.80
C ASN A 472 -30.02 30.92 -13.33
N VAL A 473 -29.12 31.21 -12.38
CA VAL A 473 -28.82 32.59 -11.93
C VAL A 473 -28.31 33.44 -13.08
N ASN A 474 -27.35 32.90 -13.87
CA ASN A 474 -26.79 33.62 -15.02
C ASN A 474 -27.81 33.88 -16.12
N GLN A 475 -28.67 32.89 -16.38
CA GLN A 475 -29.77 33.06 -17.35
C GLN A 475 -30.75 34.12 -16.87
N MET A 476 -31.19 34.07 -15.62
CA MET A 476 -32.16 35.05 -15.05
C MET A 476 -31.57 36.45 -14.98
N LEU A 477 -30.26 36.58 -14.66
CA LEU A 477 -29.58 37.89 -14.74
C LEU A 477 -29.58 38.44 -16.17
N LYS A 478 -29.33 37.61 -17.19
CA LYS A 478 -29.37 38.02 -18.62
C LYS A 478 -30.78 38.41 -19.11
N GLU A 479 -31.82 37.83 -18.48
CA GLU A 479 -33.23 38.18 -18.82
C GLU A 479 -33.69 39.48 -18.14
N LEU A 480 -33.09 39.85 -17.02
CA LEU A 480 -33.47 41.00 -16.22
C LEU A 480 -32.60 42.25 -16.41
N LEU A 481 -31.40 42.07 -17.00
CA LEU A 481 -30.48 43.13 -17.39
C LEU A 481 -30.64 43.53 -18.86
#